data_85e7f2bf7b6d659e19bbd8584b45b413
#
_entry.id   85e7f2bf7b6d659e19bbd8584b45b413
#
_cell.length_a   1.000
_cell.length_b   1.000
_cell.length_c   1.000
_cell.angle_alpha   90.00
_cell.angle_beta   90.00
_cell.angle_gamma   90.00
#
_symmetry.space_group_name_H-M   'P 1'
#
loop_
_entity.id
_entity.type
_entity.pdbx_description
1 polymer ?
#
loop_
_entity_poly.entity_id
_entity_poly.type
_entity_poly.pdbx_seq_one_letter_code
_entity_poly.pdbx_strand_id
1 'polypeptide(L)'
;FLNIKMQTDKGETLVYPEIQSIDGRSIIETMTVHKAKGLEFDSVIIPNTNMDFFYENPKVGRKDCIVDCGPDGSFRLGWRLGRYMNDQYEKQRDDESMAIRRDEARLLYVAMTRARRRLLIFVPECSKRDTWAELLDIGEGVA
;
A
#
# COMPACT_ATOMS: atom_id res chain seq x y z
N PHE A 1 -18.50 3.07 -22.49
CA PHE A 1 -18.33 1.76 -21.87
C PHE A 1 -16.91 1.66 -21.34
N LEU A 2 -16.75 1.71 -20.01
CA LEU A 2 -15.47 1.57 -19.31
C LEU A 2 -15.19 0.06 -19.16
N ASN A 3 -14.22 -0.46 -19.89
CA ASN A 3 -13.71 -1.81 -19.63
C ASN A 3 -12.61 -1.73 -18.56
N ILE A 4 -12.98 -1.98 -17.32
CA ILE A 4 -12.01 -2.15 -16.23
C ILE A 4 -11.61 -3.63 -16.23
N LYS A 5 -10.41 -3.94 -16.73
CA LYS A 5 -9.79 -5.25 -16.53
C LYS A 5 -9.00 -5.21 -15.23
N MET A 6 -9.56 -5.81 -14.18
CA MET A 6 -8.78 -6.15 -12.99
C MET A 6 -7.83 -7.30 -13.33
N GLN A 7 -6.54 -7.10 -13.13
CA GLN A 7 -5.51 -8.09 -13.36
C GLN A 7 -5.09 -8.71 -12.04
N THR A 8 -5.33 -10.01 -11.91
CA THR A 8 -4.81 -10.86 -10.84
C THR A 8 -3.34 -11.17 -11.14
N ASP A 9 -2.50 -10.99 -10.13
CA ASP A 9 -1.06 -11.18 -10.17
C ASP A 9 -0.71 -12.67 -10.30
N LYS A 10 -0.43 -13.12 -11.52
CA LYS A 10 0.33 -14.33 -11.81
C LYS A 10 1.27 -14.02 -12.95
N GLY A 11 2.48 -13.60 -12.57
CA GLY A 11 3.77 -13.81 -13.25
C GLY A 11 3.90 -13.75 -14.77
N GLU A 12 2.99 -13.18 -15.53
CA GLU A 12 3.13 -12.97 -16.97
C GLU A 12 3.31 -11.49 -17.28
N THR A 13 4.45 -11.17 -17.82
CA THR A 13 4.73 -9.83 -18.37
C THR A 13 3.84 -9.59 -19.59
N LEU A 14 2.64 -9.08 -19.37
CA LEU A 14 1.80 -8.63 -20.46
C LEU A 14 2.39 -7.31 -21.02
N VAL A 15 2.96 -7.40 -22.19
CA VAL A 15 3.31 -6.23 -22.99
C VAL A 15 1.99 -5.60 -23.44
N TYR A 16 1.61 -4.51 -22.79
CA TYR A 16 0.48 -3.71 -23.27
C TYR A 16 0.88 -3.01 -24.56
N PRO A 17 0.07 -3.08 -25.62
CA PRO A 17 0.31 -2.23 -26.78
C PRO A 17 0.23 -0.78 -26.29
N GLU A 18 1.23 0.00 -26.69
CA GLU A 18 1.23 1.44 -26.52
C GLU A 18 -0.04 2.00 -27.18
N ILE A 19 -1.01 2.41 -26.39
CA ILE A 19 -2.24 2.99 -26.91
C ILE A 19 -1.89 4.39 -27.38
N GLN A 20 -1.53 4.51 -28.64
CA GLN A 20 -1.40 5.81 -29.28
C GLN A 20 -2.76 6.51 -29.26
N SER A 21 -2.77 7.78 -28.90
CA SER A 21 -3.98 8.59 -28.85
C SER A 21 -4.72 8.55 -30.17
N ILE A 22 -5.84 7.86 -30.22
CA ILE A 22 -6.73 7.83 -31.38
C ILE A 22 -7.70 9.00 -31.23
N ASP A 23 -7.62 9.94 -32.13
CA ASP A 23 -8.59 11.01 -32.37
C ASP A 23 -8.96 11.92 -31.17
N GLY A 24 -7.99 12.61 -30.55
CA GLY A 24 -8.30 13.68 -29.58
C GLY A 24 -9.08 13.25 -28.33
N ARG A 25 -9.20 11.94 -28.07
CA ARG A 25 -9.85 11.41 -26.90
C ARG A 25 -8.90 11.41 -25.71
N SER A 26 -9.37 11.83 -24.57
CA SER A 26 -8.64 11.70 -23.31
C SER A 26 -8.50 10.22 -22.92
N ILE A 27 -7.28 9.77 -22.68
CA ILE A 27 -6.98 8.39 -22.26
C ILE A 27 -6.72 8.41 -20.76
N ILE A 28 -7.34 7.46 -20.06
CA ILE A 28 -7.03 7.17 -18.65
C ILE A 28 -6.14 5.93 -18.63
N GLU A 29 -4.90 6.12 -18.19
CA GLU A 29 -3.95 5.03 -18.00
C GLU A 29 -4.00 4.55 -16.55
N THR A 30 -4.09 3.24 -16.35
CA THR A 30 -4.07 2.63 -15.01
C THR A 30 -2.78 1.88 -14.78
N MET A 31 -2.14 2.13 -13.64
CA MET A 31 -0.88 1.49 -13.29
C MET A 31 -0.71 1.37 -11.78
N THR A 32 0.23 0.55 -11.34
CA THR A 32 0.62 0.48 -9.94
C THR A 32 1.52 1.67 -9.57
N VAL A 33 1.56 2.03 -8.29
CA VAL A 33 2.46 3.09 -7.78
C VAL A 33 3.92 2.79 -8.09
N HIS A 34 4.31 1.51 -8.05
CA HIS A 34 5.68 1.09 -8.39
C HIS A 34 6.03 1.37 -9.86
N LYS A 35 5.10 1.13 -10.78
CA LYS A 35 5.30 1.46 -12.20
C LYS A 35 5.33 2.97 -12.46
N ALA A 36 4.62 3.74 -11.65
CA ALA A 36 4.59 5.20 -11.74
C ALA A 36 5.86 5.87 -11.18
N LYS A 37 6.76 5.11 -10.53
CA LYS A 37 7.98 5.67 -9.96
C LYS A 37 8.87 6.27 -11.05
N GLY A 38 9.23 7.56 -10.89
CA GLY A 38 10.03 8.31 -11.86
C GLY A 38 9.23 8.95 -13.01
N LEU A 39 7.93 8.65 -13.11
CA LEU A 39 7.04 9.29 -14.08
C LEU A 39 6.29 10.46 -13.43
N GLU A 40 5.77 11.38 -14.24
CA GLU A 40 4.92 12.49 -13.82
C GLU A 40 3.73 12.61 -14.76
N PHE A 41 2.57 12.96 -14.21
CA PHE A 41 1.32 13.07 -14.94
C PHE A 41 0.65 14.41 -14.65
N ASP A 42 -0.03 14.99 -15.61
CA ASP A 42 -0.77 16.25 -15.40
C ASP A 42 -1.87 16.08 -14.35
N SER A 43 -2.51 14.93 -14.35
CA SER A 43 -3.57 14.58 -13.39
C SER A 43 -3.38 13.15 -12.90
N VAL A 44 -3.50 12.96 -11.59
CA VAL A 44 -3.46 11.65 -10.94
C VAL A 44 -4.75 11.42 -10.20
N ILE A 45 -5.30 10.23 -10.30
CA ILE A 45 -6.48 9.78 -9.58
C ILE A 45 -6.09 8.60 -8.70
N ILE A 46 -6.33 8.71 -7.40
CA ILE A 46 -6.23 7.62 -6.44
C ILE A 46 -7.65 7.16 -6.12
N PRO A 47 -8.13 6.07 -6.75
CA PRO A 47 -9.56 5.73 -6.72
C PRO A 47 -9.98 4.97 -5.46
N ASN A 48 -9.04 4.38 -4.74
CA ASN A 48 -9.34 3.59 -3.53
C ASN A 48 -8.25 3.79 -2.48
N THR A 49 -8.64 4.34 -1.35
CA THR A 49 -7.76 4.58 -0.20
C THR A 49 -8.12 3.71 1.01
N ASN A 50 -9.14 2.85 0.90
CA ASN A 50 -9.67 2.07 2.02
C ASN A 50 -9.26 0.58 1.97
N MET A 51 -8.18 0.27 1.26
CA MET A 51 -7.57 -1.07 1.29
C MET A 51 -6.71 -1.24 2.53
N ASP A 52 -6.91 -2.35 3.23
CA ASP A 52 -6.12 -2.75 4.38
C ASP A 52 -4.67 -3.04 3.95
N PHE A 53 -3.68 -2.46 4.61
CA PHE A 53 -2.25 -2.66 4.35
C PHE A 53 -1.83 -4.12 4.49
N PHE A 54 -2.51 -4.87 5.32
CA PHE A 54 -2.22 -6.27 5.59
C PHE A 54 -2.95 -7.24 4.67
N TYR A 55 -3.82 -6.72 3.76
CA TYR A 55 -4.56 -7.56 2.82
C TYR A 55 -3.62 -8.36 1.91
N GLU A 56 -2.58 -7.71 1.38
CA GLU A 56 -1.56 -8.37 0.54
C GLU A 56 -0.48 -9.09 1.35
N ASN A 57 -0.35 -8.75 2.64
CA ASN A 57 0.60 -9.36 3.57
C ASN A 57 -0.08 -10.09 4.73
N PRO A 58 -0.95 -11.08 4.47
CA PRO A 58 -1.69 -11.78 5.51
C PRO A 58 -0.78 -12.63 6.43
N LYS A 59 0.53 -12.65 6.16
CA LYS A 59 1.53 -13.38 6.96
C LYS A 59 1.98 -12.61 8.19
N VAL A 60 1.72 -11.31 8.27
CA VAL A 60 2.01 -10.51 9.47
C VAL A 60 1.10 -10.99 10.59
N GLY A 61 1.70 -11.44 11.67
CA GLY A 61 0.98 -12.03 12.81
C GLY A 61 0.47 -13.48 12.61
N ARG A 62 0.75 -14.13 11.45
CA ARG A 62 0.41 -15.55 11.21
C ARG A 62 1.61 -16.48 11.31
N LYS A 63 2.81 -15.95 11.41
CA LYS A 63 4.00 -16.76 11.66
C LYS A 63 3.93 -17.28 13.08
N ASP A 64 4.12 -18.58 13.28
CA ASP A 64 4.18 -19.17 14.62
C ASP A 64 5.54 -18.95 15.29
N CYS A 65 6.53 -18.57 14.50
CA CYS A 65 7.90 -18.31 14.96
C CYS A 65 8.52 -17.19 14.13
N ILE A 66 9.11 -16.21 14.80
CA ILE A 66 9.86 -15.11 14.20
C ILE A 66 11.27 -15.13 14.79
N VAL A 67 12.28 -15.20 13.92
CA VAL A 67 13.69 -15.11 14.34
C VAL A 67 14.26 -13.82 13.81
N ASP A 68 14.90 -13.06 14.68
CA ASP A 68 15.53 -11.79 14.35
C ASP A 68 16.96 -11.75 14.95
N CYS A 69 17.86 -11.02 14.31
CA CYS A 69 19.20 -10.76 14.83
C CYS A 69 19.22 -9.39 15.53
N GLY A 70 19.56 -9.38 16.79
CA GLY A 70 19.81 -8.14 17.52
C GLY A 70 21.03 -7.40 16.97
N PRO A 71 21.15 -6.09 17.25
CA PRO A 71 22.30 -5.27 16.84
C PRO A 71 23.62 -5.74 17.45
N ASP A 72 23.56 -6.53 18.52
CA ASP A 72 24.68 -7.18 19.21
C ASP A 72 25.04 -8.56 18.63
N GLY A 73 24.36 -9.00 17.55
CA GLY A 73 24.53 -10.31 16.96
C GLY A 73 23.79 -11.43 17.69
N SER A 74 23.04 -11.13 18.75
CA SER A 74 22.20 -12.12 19.45
C SER A 74 20.98 -12.52 18.61
N PHE A 75 20.63 -13.81 18.65
CA PHE A 75 19.37 -14.27 18.05
C PHE A 75 18.22 -14.08 19.03
N ARG A 76 17.15 -13.44 18.55
CA ARG A 76 15.92 -13.26 19.31
C ARG A 76 14.83 -14.09 18.68
N LEU A 77 14.21 -14.95 19.48
CA LEU A 77 13.17 -15.88 19.06
C LEU A 77 11.82 -15.41 19.62
N GLY A 78 10.95 -14.94 18.73
CA GLY A 78 9.53 -14.77 18.99
C GLY A 78 8.78 -16.03 18.61
N TRP A 79 7.88 -16.50 19.47
CA TRP A 79 7.02 -17.66 19.18
C TRP A 79 5.59 -17.44 19.61
N ARG A 80 4.68 -18.09 18.87
CA ARG A 80 3.25 -18.12 19.16
C ARG A 80 2.74 -19.56 19.01
N LEU A 81 1.99 -20.02 20.01
CA LEU A 81 1.32 -21.32 20.00
C LEU A 81 -0.16 -21.11 20.32
N GLY A 82 -1.00 -21.07 19.30
CA GLY A 82 -2.40 -20.72 19.43
C GLY A 82 -2.59 -19.31 20.00
N ARG A 83 -3.15 -19.22 21.21
CA ARG A 83 -3.35 -17.93 21.92
C ARG A 83 -2.16 -17.50 22.79
N TYR A 84 -1.20 -18.38 23.00
CA TYR A 84 -0.02 -18.08 23.82
C TYR A 84 1.11 -17.57 22.94
N MET A 85 1.79 -16.52 23.38
CA MET A 85 2.95 -15.95 22.71
C MET A 85 3.90 -15.37 23.77
N ASN A 86 5.18 -15.26 23.40
CA ASN A 86 6.14 -14.59 24.28
C ASN A 86 6.23 -13.09 23.96
N ASP A 87 6.73 -12.28 24.90
CA ASP A 87 6.87 -10.83 24.76
C ASP A 87 7.73 -10.44 23.52
N GLN A 88 8.70 -11.28 23.17
CA GLN A 88 9.54 -11.06 22.01
C GLN A 88 8.75 -11.17 20.70
N TYR A 89 7.78 -12.09 20.62
CA TYR A 89 6.90 -12.23 19.47
C TYR A 89 6.00 -10.98 19.30
N GLU A 90 5.43 -10.47 20.41
CA GLU A 90 4.59 -9.26 20.36
C GLU A 90 5.40 -8.05 19.84
N LYS A 91 6.60 -7.83 20.38
CA LYS A 91 7.47 -6.74 19.93
C LYS A 91 7.83 -6.85 18.46
N GLN A 92 8.26 -8.03 18.00
CA GLN A 92 8.64 -8.24 16.59
C GLN A 92 7.46 -8.06 15.65
N ARG A 93 6.26 -8.52 16.04
CA ARG A 93 5.03 -8.31 15.28
C ARG A 93 4.67 -6.81 15.17
N ASP A 94 4.80 -6.08 16.26
CA ASP A 94 4.48 -4.66 16.30
C ASP A 94 5.49 -3.86 15.48
N ASP A 95 6.78 -4.20 15.56
CA ASP A 95 7.84 -3.61 14.72
C ASP A 95 7.59 -3.87 13.22
N GLU A 96 7.21 -5.11 12.85
CA GLU A 96 6.86 -5.48 11.47
C GLU A 96 5.63 -4.69 10.98
N SER A 97 4.61 -4.54 11.83
CA SER A 97 3.41 -3.77 11.51
C SER A 97 3.73 -2.28 11.30
N MET A 98 4.58 -1.70 12.15
CA MET A 98 5.02 -0.32 11.98
C MET A 98 5.88 -0.14 10.72
N ALA A 99 6.70 -1.11 10.35
CA ALA A 99 7.48 -1.07 9.12
C ALA A 99 6.56 -1.02 7.89
N ILE A 100 5.53 -1.88 7.84
CA ILE A 100 4.54 -1.90 6.76
C ILE A 100 3.81 -0.55 6.68
N ARG A 101 3.35 0.00 7.80
CA ARG A 101 2.69 1.32 7.81
C ARG A 101 3.60 2.43 7.26
N ARG A 102 4.89 2.41 7.59
CA ARG A 102 5.85 3.38 7.04
C ARG A 102 6.04 3.22 5.54
N ASP A 103 6.10 1.99 5.06
CA ASP A 103 6.26 1.72 3.63
C ASP A 103 5.01 2.11 2.84
N GLU A 104 3.81 1.85 3.37
CA GLU A 104 2.56 2.32 2.78
C GLU A 104 2.44 3.84 2.75
N ALA A 105 2.87 4.53 3.82
CA ALA A 105 2.94 5.99 3.83
C ALA A 105 3.89 6.53 2.75
N ARG A 106 5.03 5.87 2.53
CA ARG A 106 5.97 6.24 1.45
C ARG A 106 5.35 6.00 0.07
N LEU A 107 4.62 4.89 -0.12
CA LEU A 107 3.92 4.61 -1.37
C LEU A 107 2.85 5.64 -1.66
N LEU A 108 2.04 6.01 -0.67
CA LEU A 108 1.06 7.07 -0.79
C LEU A 108 1.71 8.41 -1.17
N TYR A 109 2.79 8.79 -0.49
CA TYR A 109 3.56 9.98 -0.83
C TYR A 109 4.06 9.95 -2.29
N VAL A 110 4.62 8.82 -2.73
CA VAL A 110 5.07 8.65 -4.11
C VAL A 110 3.89 8.82 -5.08
N ALA A 111 2.74 8.19 -4.81
CA ALA A 111 1.56 8.29 -5.66
C ALA A 111 1.08 9.76 -5.78
N MET A 112 0.98 10.48 -4.67
CA MET A 112 0.55 11.86 -4.63
C MET A 112 1.50 12.80 -5.37
N THR A 113 2.81 12.59 -5.23
CA THR A 113 3.85 13.41 -5.88
C THR A 113 4.00 13.16 -7.37
N ARG A 114 3.27 12.21 -7.95
CA ARG A 114 3.24 12.01 -9.41
C ARG A 114 2.39 13.05 -10.14
N ALA A 115 1.53 13.75 -9.41
CA ALA A 115 0.65 14.76 -9.99
C ALA A 115 1.39 16.10 -10.20
N ARG A 116 1.38 16.60 -11.44
CA ARG A 116 1.95 17.93 -11.77
C ARG A 116 0.96 19.06 -11.54
N ARG A 117 -0.32 18.83 -11.82
CA ARG A 117 -1.36 19.89 -11.80
C ARG A 117 -2.56 19.53 -10.96
N ARG A 118 -3.05 18.29 -11.02
CA ARG A 118 -4.29 17.88 -10.36
C ARG A 118 -4.10 16.53 -9.67
N LEU A 119 -4.54 16.48 -8.44
CA LEU A 119 -4.59 15.24 -7.66
C LEU A 119 -6.02 15.05 -7.16
N LEU A 120 -6.64 13.92 -7.52
CA LEU A 120 -7.95 13.51 -7.04
C LEU A 120 -7.76 12.28 -6.17
N ILE A 121 -8.23 12.35 -4.94
CA ILE A 121 -8.17 11.24 -4.00
C ILE A 121 -9.59 10.95 -3.54
N PHE A 122 -10.04 9.71 -3.69
CA PHE A 122 -11.33 9.27 -3.19
C PHE A 122 -11.14 8.70 -1.78
N VAL A 123 -11.68 9.42 -0.80
CA VAL A 123 -11.64 9.02 0.62
C VAL A 123 -13.05 8.61 1.04
N PRO A 124 -13.24 7.46 1.70
CA PRO A 124 -14.54 7.04 2.21
C PRO A 124 -14.98 7.93 3.37
N GLU A 125 -16.28 8.03 3.63
CA GLU A 125 -16.83 8.76 4.78
C GLU A 125 -16.33 8.20 6.14
N CYS A 126 -16.09 6.88 6.19
CA CYS A 126 -15.52 6.21 7.36
C CYS A 126 -14.25 5.50 6.95
N SER A 127 -13.10 5.96 7.41
CA SER A 127 -11.82 5.29 7.20
C SER A 127 -11.70 4.07 8.12
N LYS A 128 -11.17 2.96 7.57
CA LYS A 128 -10.75 1.81 8.37
C LYS A 128 -9.34 2.06 8.88
N ARG A 129 -8.97 1.37 9.96
CA ARG A 129 -7.58 1.34 10.43
C ARG A 129 -6.68 0.68 9.41
N ASP A 130 -5.40 1.04 9.43
CA ASP A 130 -4.36 0.47 8.57
C ASP A 130 -4.68 0.61 7.08
N THR A 131 -5.13 1.80 6.68
CA THR A 131 -5.45 2.16 5.29
C THR A 131 -4.87 3.52 4.91
N TRP A 132 -4.75 3.77 3.62
CA TRP A 132 -4.36 5.11 3.15
C TRP A 132 -5.36 6.19 3.56
N ALA A 133 -6.64 5.85 3.67
CA ALA A 133 -7.67 6.76 4.15
C ALA A 133 -7.38 7.23 5.58
N GLU A 134 -6.95 6.33 6.47
CA GLU A 134 -6.53 6.68 7.83
C GLU A 134 -5.29 7.59 7.83
N LEU A 135 -4.32 7.34 6.93
CA LEU A 135 -3.12 8.19 6.81
C LEU A 135 -3.45 9.59 6.27
N LEU A 136 -4.51 9.71 5.48
CA LEU A 136 -5.01 10.98 4.93
C LEU A 136 -5.99 11.67 5.86
N ASP A 137 -6.48 10.98 6.87
CA ASP A 137 -7.38 11.54 7.89
C ASP A 137 -6.61 12.62 8.66
N ILE A 138 -6.58 13.80 8.04
CA ILE A 138 -6.13 15.04 8.66
C ILE A 138 -7.27 15.42 9.58
N GLY A 139 -7.25 14.81 10.77
CA GLY A 139 -8.14 14.98 11.88
C GLY A 139 -9.32 15.93 11.67
N GLU A 140 -10.52 15.47 11.91
CA GLU A 140 -11.63 16.31 12.32
C GLU A 140 -11.19 17.14 13.55
N GLY A 141 -10.49 18.19 13.29
CA GLY A 141 -9.92 19.01 14.32
C GLY A 141 -9.66 20.38 13.78
N VAL A 142 -10.64 21.18 13.93
CA VAL A 142 -10.74 22.62 14.17
C VAL A 142 -11.79 23.20 13.24
N ALA A 143 -13.02 23.14 13.67
CA ALA A 143 -13.99 24.18 13.40
C ALA A 143 -13.91 25.18 14.56
#